data_dbdef9a94843b2b8e18d419461936129
#
_entry.id   dbdef9a94843b2b8e18d419461936129
#
_cell.length_a   1.000
_cell.length_b   1.000
_cell.length_c   1.000
_cell.angle_alpha   90.00
_cell.angle_beta   90.00
_cell.angle_gamma   90.00
#
_symmetry.space_group_name_H-M   'P 1'
#
loop_
_entity.id
_entity.type
_entity.pdbx_description
1 polymer ?
#
loop_
_entity_poly.entity_id
_entity_poly.type
_entity_poly.pdbx_seq_one_letter_code
_entity_poly.pdbx_strand_id
1 'polypeptide(L)'
;MKNWNDIYQSVKAGEMDEKLKMMGCEDMAAGRDRAAHVLESFKECFGTKEDTPVMLCSAPGRTEICGNHTDHQHGHVLAAAVNLDFLACVALNGTQTVRFQSEGWPMTTVDLSDLKVQE
;
A
#
# COMPACT_ATOMS: atom_id res chain seq x y z
N MET A 1 -5.91 -14.08 -1.18
CA MET A 1 -4.54 -13.55 -1.34
C MET A 1 -3.77 -14.53 -2.20
N LYS A 2 -2.91 -14.07 -3.08
CA LYS A 2 -1.99 -14.92 -3.86
C LYS A 2 -0.66 -15.01 -3.11
N ASN A 3 0.16 -16.00 -3.43
CA ASN A 3 1.50 -16.12 -2.85
C ASN A 3 2.41 -14.99 -3.34
N TRP A 4 3.40 -14.64 -2.55
CA TRP A 4 4.37 -13.59 -2.88
C TRP A 4 4.99 -13.82 -4.26
N ASN A 5 5.47 -15.04 -4.53
CA ASN A 5 6.11 -15.38 -5.79
C ASN A 5 5.15 -15.24 -6.99
N ASP A 6 3.90 -15.67 -6.84
CA ASP A 6 2.90 -15.56 -7.93
C ASP A 6 2.64 -14.09 -8.30
N ILE A 7 2.52 -13.20 -7.28
CA ILE A 7 2.33 -11.77 -7.52
C ILE A 7 3.58 -11.18 -8.16
N TYR A 8 4.76 -11.51 -7.64
CA TYR A 8 6.03 -11.00 -8.15
C TYR A 8 6.24 -11.38 -9.63
N GLN A 9 6.01 -12.63 -9.99
CA GLN A 9 6.11 -13.08 -11.38
C GLN A 9 5.04 -12.43 -12.27
N SER A 10 3.80 -12.29 -11.80
CA SER A 10 2.74 -11.60 -12.54
C SER A 10 3.07 -10.12 -12.80
N VAL A 11 3.72 -9.43 -11.84
CA VAL A 11 4.21 -8.06 -12.02
C VAL A 11 5.30 -8.02 -13.09
N LYS A 12 6.32 -8.89 -13.00
CA LYS A 12 7.43 -8.94 -13.95
C LYS A 12 6.99 -9.33 -15.37
N ALA A 13 6.01 -10.21 -15.50
CA ALA A 13 5.45 -10.62 -16.79
C ALA A 13 4.51 -9.58 -17.42
N GLY A 14 4.14 -8.51 -16.69
CA GLY A 14 3.20 -7.49 -17.18
C GLY A 14 1.72 -7.90 -17.08
N GLU A 15 1.40 -9.00 -16.42
CA GLU A 15 0.00 -9.45 -16.25
C GLU A 15 -0.82 -8.51 -15.35
N MET A 16 -0.13 -7.62 -14.64
CA MET A 16 -0.77 -6.62 -13.77
C MET A 16 -0.84 -5.21 -14.38
N ASP A 17 -0.45 -5.03 -15.63
CA ASP A 17 -0.38 -3.71 -16.28
C ASP A 17 -1.71 -2.97 -16.30
N GLU A 18 -2.81 -3.66 -16.59
CA GLU A 18 -4.13 -3.01 -16.55
C GLU A 18 -4.47 -2.45 -15.17
N LYS A 19 -4.07 -3.16 -14.10
CA LYS A 19 -4.28 -2.69 -12.73
C LYS A 19 -3.38 -1.51 -12.40
N LEU A 20 -2.11 -1.55 -12.83
CA LEU A 20 -1.18 -0.44 -12.67
C LEU A 20 -1.69 0.81 -13.40
N LYS A 21 -2.23 0.64 -14.60
CA LYS A 21 -2.84 1.73 -15.36
C LYS A 21 -4.07 2.31 -14.66
N MET A 22 -4.92 1.48 -14.07
CA MET A 22 -6.08 1.92 -13.27
C MET A 22 -5.65 2.72 -12.03
N MET A 23 -4.44 2.47 -11.50
CA MET A 23 -3.84 3.23 -10.40
C MET A 23 -3.15 4.52 -10.85
N GLY A 24 -3.32 4.92 -12.13
CA GLY A 24 -2.75 6.15 -12.68
C GLY A 24 -1.31 6.02 -13.16
N CYS A 25 -0.78 4.82 -13.28
CA CYS A 25 0.57 4.61 -13.80
C CYS A 25 0.57 4.79 -15.32
N GLU A 26 1.32 5.75 -15.84
CA GLU A 26 1.45 6.02 -17.28
C GLU A 26 2.62 5.22 -17.89
N ASP A 27 3.73 5.13 -17.18
CA ASP A 27 4.90 4.32 -17.56
C ASP A 27 4.82 2.93 -16.92
N MET A 28 4.48 1.93 -17.75
CA MET A 28 4.32 0.56 -17.29
C MET A 28 5.64 -0.07 -16.82
N ALA A 29 6.78 0.31 -17.42
CA ALA A 29 8.07 -0.21 -16.97
C ALA A 29 8.39 0.30 -15.57
N ALA A 30 8.29 1.61 -15.34
CA ALA A 30 8.46 2.21 -14.02
C ALA A 30 7.45 1.68 -13.00
N GLY A 31 6.19 1.47 -13.41
CA GLY A 31 5.15 0.89 -12.56
C GLY A 31 5.45 -0.53 -12.11
N ARG A 32 5.91 -1.39 -13.02
CA ARG A 32 6.33 -2.76 -12.69
C ARG A 32 7.54 -2.77 -11.77
N ASP A 33 8.55 -1.93 -12.04
CA ASP A 33 9.75 -1.85 -11.21
C ASP A 33 9.41 -1.36 -9.80
N ARG A 34 8.54 -0.36 -9.67
CA ARG A 34 8.05 0.10 -8.36
C ARG A 34 7.30 -0.99 -7.60
N ALA A 35 6.39 -1.72 -8.26
CA ALA A 35 5.64 -2.80 -7.63
C ALA A 35 6.55 -3.97 -7.22
N ALA A 36 7.53 -4.33 -8.06
CA ALA A 36 8.53 -5.34 -7.75
C ALA A 36 9.40 -4.93 -6.56
N HIS A 37 9.87 -3.68 -6.53
CA HIS A 37 10.66 -3.12 -5.43
C HIS A 37 9.91 -3.20 -4.08
N VAL A 38 8.62 -2.84 -4.05
CA VAL A 38 7.79 -2.95 -2.83
C VAL A 38 7.69 -4.40 -2.35
N LEU A 39 7.53 -5.36 -3.26
CA LEU A 39 7.49 -6.79 -2.92
C LEU A 39 8.84 -7.29 -2.39
N GLU A 40 9.95 -6.90 -3.02
CA GLU A 40 11.30 -7.26 -2.59
C GLU A 40 11.63 -6.66 -1.22
N SER A 41 11.37 -5.38 -1.02
CA SER A 41 11.55 -4.70 0.27
C SER A 41 10.72 -5.33 1.38
N PHE A 42 9.48 -5.72 1.08
CA PHE A 42 8.62 -6.43 2.04
C PHE A 42 9.24 -7.78 2.43
N LYS A 43 9.75 -8.54 1.46
CA LYS A 43 10.41 -9.83 1.70
C LYS A 43 11.64 -9.68 2.60
N GLU A 44 12.47 -8.66 2.35
CA GLU A 44 13.65 -8.37 3.15
C GLU A 44 13.31 -7.94 4.58
N CYS A 45 12.41 -6.96 4.71
CA CYS A 45 12.06 -6.37 6.02
C CYS A 45 11.40 -7.37 6.97
N PHE A 46 10.57 -8.26 6.44
CA PHE A 46 9.76 -9.18 7.25
C PHE A 46 10.21 -10.63 7.18
N GLY A 47 11.25 -10.95 6.42
CA GLY A 47 11.73 -12.33 6.22
C GLY A 47 10.68 -13.23 5.56
N THR A 48 9.88 -12.66 4.66
CA THR A 48 8.73 -13.33 4.04
C THR A 48 9.18 -14.43 3.09
N LYS A 49 8.52 -15.59 3.15
CA LYS A 49 8.76 -16.70 2.23
C LYS A 49 8.01 -16.50 0.91
N GLU A 50 8.46 -17.21 -0.13
CA GLU A 50 7.87 -17.11 -1.47
C GLU A 50 6.42 -17.62 -1.55
N ASP A 51 6.05 -18.55 -0.69
CA ASP A 51 4.72 -19.12 -0.57
C ASP A 51 3.79 -18.33 0.37
N THR A 52 4.29 -17.27 1.03
CA THR A 52 3.49 -16.44 1.93
C THR A 52 2.40 -15.70 1.15
N PRO A 53 1.12 -15.82 1.57
CA PRO A 53 0.04 -15.07 0.96
C PRO A 53 0.18 -13.57 1.23
N VAL A 54 0.26 -12.77 0.16
CA VAL A 54 0.38 -11.31 0.24
C VAL A 54 -0.66 -10.60 -0.62
N MET A 55 -0.79 -9.32 -0.45
CA MET A 55 -1.62 -8.44 -1.25
C MET A 55 -0.89 -7.12 -1.50
N LEU A 56 -0.92 -6.63 -2.74
CA LEU A 56 -0.54 -5.26 -3.07
C LEU A 56 -1.77 -4.35 -2.94
N CYS A 57 -1.60 -3.24 -2.24
CA CYS A 57 -2.62 -2.23 -2.03
C CYS A 57 -2.10 -0.88 -2.51
N SER A 58 -2.94 -0.11 -3.17
CA SER A 58 -2.67 1.28 -3.53
C SER A 58 -3.70 2.18 -2.86
N ALA A 59 -3.23 3.27 -2.28
CA ALA A 59 -4.05 4.33 -1.70
C ALA A 59 -3.65 5.66 -2.33
N PRO A 60 -4.47 6.22 -3.24
CA PRO A 60 -4.14 7.47 -3.89
C PRO A 60 -4.20 8.65 -2.93
N GLY A 61 -3.35 9.63 -3.16
CA GLY A 61 -3.47 10.93 -2.55
C GLY A 61 -4.70 11.68 -3.05
N ARG A 62 -5.03 12.79 -2.41
CA ARG A 62 -6.11 13.67 -2.86
C ARG A 62 -5.65 15.11 -2.93
N THR A 63 -6.25 15.86 -3.84
CA THR A 63 -6.20 17.31 -3.84
C THR A 63 -7.57 17.85 -3.47
N GLU A 64 -7.60 18.88 -2.66
CA GLU A 64 -8.80 19.63 -2.37
C GLU A 64 -9.00 20.72 -3.41
N ILE A 65 -10.17 20.73 -4.04
CA ILE A 65 -10.52 21.70 -5.08
C ILE A 65 -11.22 22.90 -4.44
N CYS A 66 -12.12 22.61 -3.48
CA CYS A 66 -12.79 23.65 -2.72
C CYS A 66 -13.35 23.08 -1.40
N GLY A 67 -13.59 23.93 -0.40
CA GLY A 67 -14.13 23.54 0.90
C GLY A 67 -13.20 23.84 2.08
N ASN A 68 -11.95 24.16 1.82
CA ASN A 68 -10.95 24.58 2.80
C ASN A 68 -10.85 23.64 4.02
N HIS A 69 -10.85 22.32 3.75
CA HIS A 69 -10.66 21.29 4.76
C HIS A 69 -11.64 21.36 5.94
N THR A 70 -12.93 21.59 5.65
CA THR A 70 -13.98 21.75 6.66
C THR A 70 -14.84 20.50 6.88
N ASP A 71 -14.46 19.35 6.28
CA ASP A 71 -15.18 18.08 6.38
C ASP A 71 -15.36 17.61 7.83
N HIS A 72 -14.34 17.79 8.68
CA HIS A 72 -14.40 17.46 10.11
C HIS A 72 -15.33 18.36 10.93
N GLN A 73 -15.80 19.47 10.36
CA GLN A 73 -16.74 20.41 10.96
C GLN A 73 -18.11 20.36 10.28
N HIS A 74 -18.46 19.24 9.63
CA HIS A 74 -19.68 19.08 8.84
C HIS A 74 -19.79 20.04 7.63
N GLY A 75 -18.66 20.60 7.19
CA GLY A 75 -18.59 21.41 5.98
C GLY A 75 -18.61 20.54 4.72
N HIS A 76 -18.92 21.17 3.59
CA HIS A 76 -18.86 20.52 2.28
C HIS A 76 -17.52 20.76 1.62
N VAL A 77 -16.88 19.68 1.16
CA VAL A 77 -15.61 19.74 0.44
C VAL A 77 -15.76 19.06 -0.92
N LEU A 78 -15.05 19.58 -1.90
CA LEU A 78 -14.84 18.94 -3.20
C LEU A 78 -13.38 18.58 -3.32
N ALA A 79 -13.10 17.30 -3.41
CA ALA A 79 -11.74 16.76 -3.56
C ALA A 79 -11.67 15.81 -4.75
N ALA A 80 -10.48 15.66 -5.31
CA ALA A 80 -10.19 14.70 -6.36
C ALA A 80 -9.00 13.83 -5.99
N ALA A 81 -9.03 12.55 -6.38
CA ALA A 81 -7.87 11.69 -6.29
C ALA A 81 -6.79 12.17 -7.27
N VAL A 82 -5.53 12.05 -6.87
CA VAL A 82 -4.37 12.33 -7.72
C VAL A 82 -3.67 11.02 -8.08
N ASN A 83 -2.85 11.05 -9.13
CA ASN A 83 -2.07 9.90 -9.60
C ASN A 83 -0.77 9.64 -8.80
N LEU A 84 -0.68 10.21 -7.60
CA LEU A 84 0.34 9.91 -6.61
C LEU A 84 -0.29 9.06 -5.52
N ASP A 85 0.30 7.92 -5.22
CA ASP A 85 -0.26 6.95 -4.28
C ASP A 85 0.78 6.39 -3.31
N PHE A 86 0.28 5.83 -2.20
CA PHE A 86 1.03 4.92 -1.37
C PHE A 86 0.80 3.50 -1.88
N LEU A 87 1.87 2.84 -2.32
CA LEU A 87 1.85 1.43 -2.68
C LEU A 87 2.41 0.60 -1.51
N ALA A 88 1.67 -0.39 -1.07
CA ALA A 88 2.04 -1.24 0.06
C ALA A 88 1.87 -2.72 -0.27
N CYS A 89 2.79 -3.54 0.25
CA CYS A 89 2.62 -4.98 0.33
C CYS A 89 2.17 -5.36 1.74
N VAL A 90 1.17 -6.21 1.85
CA VAL A 90 0.55 -6.58 3.13
C VAL A 90 0.43 -8.10 3.23
N ALA A 91 0.71 -8.64 4.43
CA ALA A 91 0.47 -10.04 4.78
C ALA A 91 -0.16 -10.15 6.17
N LEU A 92 -0.91 -11.21 6.41
CA LEU A 92 -1.38 -11.54 7.74
C LEU A 92 -0.23 -12.18 8.54
N ASN A 93 0.00 -11.71 9.76
CA ASN A 93 1.03 -12.22 10.66
C ASN A 93 0.51 -13.14 11.78
N GLY A 94 -0.82 -13.32 11.88
CA GLY A 94 -1.46 -14.16 12.89
C GLY A 94 -1.35 -13.64 14.32
N THR A 95 -0.99 -12.36 14.51
CA THR A 95 -0.84 -11.73 15.83
C THR A 95 -1.80 -10.56 16.00
N GLN A 96 -1.88 -10.02 17.22
CA GLN A 96 -2.61 -8.79 17.53
C GLN A 96 -1.71 -7.54 17.41
N THR A 97 -0.71 -7.58 16.54
CA THR A 97 0.15 -6.44 16.28
C THR A 97 0.19 -6.11 14.80
N VAL A 98 0.22 -4.84 14.48
CA VAL A 98 0.54 -4.35 13.13
C VAL A 98 1.99 -3.91 13.12
N ARG A 99 2.78 -4.44 12.20
CA ARG A 99 4.14 -4.00 11.95
C ARG A 99 4.19 -3.39 10.56
N PHE A 100 4.68 -2.19 10.45
CA PHE A 100 4.84 -1.54 9.15
C PHE A 100 6.17 -0.79 9.06
N GLN A 101 6.68 -0.71 7.86
CA GLN A 101 7.87 0.04 7.54
C GLN A 101 7.66 0.78 6.22
N SER A 102 7.85 2.09 6.26
CA SER A 102 7.96 2.92 5.05
C SER A 102 9.42 3.01 4.65
N GLU A 103 9.68 3.11 3.35
CA GLU A 103 11.02 3.27 2.82
C GLU A 103 11.70 4.50 3.43
N GLY A 104 12.94 4.35 3.91
CA GLY A 104 13.68 5.41 4.59
C GLY A 104 13.29 5.68 6.04
N TRP A 105 12.32 4.96 6.61
CA TRP A 105 11.87 5.15 7.99
C TRP A 105 12.08 3.88 8.82
N PRO A 106 12.24 3.99 10.15
CA PRO A 106 12.34 2.81 11.01
C PRO A 106 11.02 2.04 11.05
N MET A 107 11.13 0.75 11.37
CA MET A 107 9.95 -0.09 11.57
C MET A 107 9.12 0.40 12.76
N THR A 108 7.82 0.49 12.55
CA THR A 108 6.85 0.84 13.59
C THR A 108 5.99 -0.38 13.91
N THR A 109 5.69 -0.55 15.20
CA THR A 109 4.79 -1.62 15.68
C THR A 109 3.64 -0.99 16.46
N VAL A 110 2.42 -1.41 16.14
CA VAL A 110 1.20 -1.00 16.84
C VAL A 110 0.57 -2.23 17.48
N ASP A 111 0.34 -2.17 18.78
CA ASP A 111 -0.35 -3.23 19.53
C ASP A 111 -1.86 -3.01 19.43
N LEU A 112 -2.59 -4.04 19.01
CA LEU A 112 -4.04 -4.06 18.88
C LEU A 112 -4.72 -4.81 20.03
N SER A 113 -4.00 -5.24 21.05
CA SER A 113 -4.54 -5.99 22.19
C SER A 113 -5.47 -5.13 23.07
N ASP A 114 -5.24 -3.81 23.13
CA ASP A 114 -6.09 -2.85 23.81
C ASP A 114 -6.48 -1.71 22.85
N LEU A 115 -7.74 -1.76 22.39
CA LEU A 115 -8.33 -0.77 21.48
C LEU A 115 -9.21 0.28 22.23
N LYS A 116 -9.11 0.37 23.55
CA LYS A 116 -9.82 1.39 24.29
C LYS A 116 -9.28 2.78 23.98
N VAL A 117 -10.18 3.75 24.04
CA VAL A 117 -9.78 5.16 23.94
C VAL A 117 -8.79 5.47 25.06
N GLN A 118 -7.61 5.91 24.70
CA GLN A 118 -6.60 6.41 25.63
C GLN A 118 -6.93 7.89 25.88
N GLU A 119 -7.26 8.25 27.14
CA GLU A 119 -7.48 9.64 27.57
C GLU A 119 -6.16 10.40 27.71
#